data_86eeeeb0c1ed583b0449cfcff4ef55ce
#
_entry.id   86eeeeb0c1ed583b0449cfcff4ef55ce
#
_cell.length_a   1.000
_cell.length_b   1.000
_cell.length_c   1.000
_cell.angle_alpha   90.00
_cell.angle_beta   90.00
_cell.angle_gamma   90.00
#
_symmetry.space_group_name_H-M   'P 1'
#
loop_
_entity.id
_entity.type
_entity.pdbx_description
1 polymer ?
#
loop_
_entity_poly.entity_id
_entity_poly.type
_entity_poly.pdbx_seq_one_letter_code
_entity_poly.pdbx_strand_id
1 'polypeptide(L)'
;PVTAMELTGVIEKMKKKGFIIGGICLAVVAGILGYNHEAVRVVFHNVYSPSVKLDDSSKWNGGKAYEKLPYSEASENDYLDLYVPDSEKPMPLIILVHGGGFVYNDSQSRQAQLMYRYFRDHGYACASVNYRLAQEAAFPAGVEDVKSAIRFLRANAEKYGYDPECFAIWGESAGGYLSVICGASNDEEFNSVPFIGEDKNHPVSSEVQVILDYYGCMEF
;
A
#
# COMPACT_ATOMS: atom_id res chain seq x y z
N PRO A 1 11.06 25.91 -18.57
CA PRO A 1 10.69 24.91 -17.60
C PRO A 1 10.29 25.61 -16.30
N VAL A 2 9.01 25.42 -15.90
CA VAL A 2 8.48 25.96 -14.64
C VAL A 2 9.17 25.25 -13.50
N THR A 3 9.62 25.97 -12.50
CA THR A 3 10.33 25.39 -11.35
C THR A 3 9.34 24.76 -10.36
N ALA A 4 9.81 23.80 -9.55
CA ALA A 4 9.00 23.17 -8.49
C ALA A 4 8.39 24.23 -7.52
N MET A 5 9.08 25.33 -7.30
CA MET A 5 8.63 26.43 -6.44
C MET A 5 7.47 27.24 -7.04
N GLU A 6 7.47 27.45 -8.36
CA GLU A 6 6.37 28.11 -9.09
C GLU A 6 5.12 27.22 -9.12
N LEU A 7 5.29 25.90 -9.30
CA LEU A 7 4.19 24.93 -9.20
C LEU A 7 3.56 24.92 -7.80
N THR A 8 4.36 24.95 -6.75
CA THR A 8 3.85 25.00 -5.36
C THR A 8 3.01 26.26 -5.13
N GLY A 9 3.43 27.41 -5.65
CA GLY A 9 2.67 28.65 -5.57
C GLY A 9 1.34 28.62 -6.33
N VAL A 10 1.28 27.93 -7.47
CA VAL A 10 0.04 27.72 -8.24
C VAL A 10 -0.92 26.82 -7.47
N ILE A 11 -0.42 25.73 -6.87
CA ILE A 11 -1.21 24.78 -6.09
C ILE A 11 -1.83 25.44 -4.85
N GLU A 12 -1.06 26.26 -4.14
CA GLU A 12 -1.57 27.03 -2.99
C GLU A 12 -2.69 27.99 -3.38
N LYS A 13 -2.56 28.66 -4.53
CA LYS A 13 -3.62 29.52 -5.08
C LYS A 13 -4.86 28.73 -5.48
N MET A 14 -4.71 27.50 -5.99
CA MET A 14 -5.83 26.61 -6.36
C MET A 14 -6.55 26.09 -5.12
N LYS A 15 -5.83 25.71 -4.06
CA LYS A 15 -6.41 25.32 -2.76
C LYS A 15 -7.29 26.44 -2.17
N LYS A 16 -6.83 27.69 -2.21
CA LYS A 16 -7.58 28.87 -1.71
C LYS A 16 -8.84 29.18 -2.51
N LYS A 17 -8.96 28.70 -3.74
CA LYS A 17 -10.12 28.91 -4.62
C LYS A 17 -11.12 27.74 -4.64
N GLY A 18 -10.93 26.69 -3.83
CA GLY A 18 -11.83 25.53 -3.77
C GLY A 18 -11.82 24.65 -5.03
N PHE A 19 -10.86 24.81 -5.92
CA PHE A 19 -10.72 23.98 -7.11
C PHE A 19 -10.02 22.66 -6.77
N ILE A 20 -10.82 21.63 -6.47
CA ILE A 20 -10.36 20.25 -6.46
C ILE A 20 -10.54 19.71 -7.89
N ILE A 21 -9.55 19.95 -8.74
CA ILE A 21 -9.44 19.18 -9.99
C ILE A 21 -8.89 17.82 -9.57
N GLY A 22 -9.60 16.74 -9.90
CA GLY A 22 -9.19 15.39 -9.55
C GLY A 22 -7.74 15.14 -9.98
N GLY A 23 -6.91 14.57 -9.06
CA GLY A 23 -5.46 14.47 -9.23
C GLY A 23 -4.99 13.70 -10.44
N ILE A 24 -5.80 12.77 -10.91
CA ILE A 24 -5.53 12.03 -12.16
C ILE A 24 -5.34 13.00 -13.34
N CYS A 25 -6.16 14.05 -13.46
CA CYS A 25 -6.01 15.04 -14.52
C CYS A 25 -4.70 15.82 -14.43
N LEU A 26 -4.21 16.13 -13.23
CA LEU A 26 -2.95 16.85 -13.05
C LEU A 26 -1.72 15.98 -13.35
N ALA A 27 -1.75 14.69 -13.00
CA ALA A 27 -0.68 13.75 -13.29
C ALA A 27 -0.55 13.47 -14.78
N VAL A 28 -1.69 13.24 -15.44
CA VAL A 28 -1.74 13.04 -16.90
C VAL A 28 -1.26 14.30 -17.63
N VAL A 29 -1.67 15.49 -17.20
CA VAL A 29 -1.22 16.76 -17.80
C VAL A 29 0.28 16.98 -17.54
N ALA A 30 0.79 16.68 -16.36
CA ALA A 30 2.23 16.80 -16.07
C ALA A 30 3.07 15.78 -16.86
N GLY A 31 2.59 14.56 -17.01
CA GLY A 31 3.23 13.54 -17.86
C GLY A 31 3.23 13.90 -19.34
N ILE A 32 2.11 14.41 -19.88
CA ILE A 32 1.98 14.87 -21.27
C ILE A 32 2.87 16.08 -21.55
N LEU A 33 3.08 16.96 -20.58
CA LEU A 33 3.91 18.15 -20.72
C LEU A 33 5.42 17.88 -20.50
N GLY A 34 5.83 16.63 -20.27
CA GLY A 34 7.25 16.26 -20.10
C GLY A 34 7.89 16.82 -18.84
N TYR A 35 7.12 17.04 -17.78
CA TYR A 35 7.63 17.53 -16.51
C TYR A 35 8.45 16.45 -15.79
N ASN A 36 9.52 16.92 -15.16
CA ASN A 36 10.41 16.13 -14.34
C ASN A 36 9.61 15.35 -13.26
N HIS A 37 9.92 14.11 -13.12
CA HIS A 37 9.37 13.14 -12.20
C HIS A 37 9.29 13.63 -10.74
N GLU A 38 10.30 14.36 -10.26
CA GLU A 38 10.33 14.98 -8.94
C GLU A 38 9.23 16.04 -8.75
N ALA A 39 8.94 16.84 -9.76
CA ALA A 39 7.91 17.87 -9.70
C ALA A 39 6.50 17.23 -9.60
N VAL A 40 6.28 16.12 -10.30
CA VAL A 40 5.02 15.36 -10.22
C VAL A 40 4.87 14.77 -8.81
N ARG A 41 5.92 14.15 -8.27
CA ARG A 41 5.95 13.60 -6.91
C ARG A 41 5.62 14.65 -5.84
N VAL A 42 6.24 15.84 -5.91
CA VAL A 42 6.00 16.95 -4.96
C VAL A 42 4.55 17.44 -5.05
N VAL A 43 4.00 17.57 -6.25
CA VAL A 43 2.61 17.99 -6.45
C VAL A 43 1.64 16.98 -5.83
N PHE A 44 1.84 15.69 -6.09
CA PHE A 44 0.97 14.64 -5.57
C PHE A 44 1.11 14.49 -4.06
N HIS A 45 2.31 14.44 -3.51
CA HIS A 45 2.54 14.33 -2.08
C HIS A 45 1.88 15.48 -1.30
N ASN A 46 1.98 16.71 -1.78
CA ASN A 46 1.41 17.87 -1.08
C ASN A 46 -0.10 18.06 -1.29
N VAL A 47 -0.68 17.53 -2.37
CA VAL A 47 -2.11 17.71 -2.69
C VAL A 47 -2.95 16.54 -2.23
N TYR A 48 -2.44 15.32 -2.33
CA TYR A 48 -3.21 14.07 -2.13
C TYR A 48 -2.91 13.36 -0.82
N SER A 49 -1.73 13.51 -0.28
CA SER A 49 -1.33 12.82 0.95
C SER A 49 -0.77 13.80 1.96
N PRO A 50 -1.61 14.64 2.61
CA PRO A 50 -1.19 15.12 3.91
C PRO A 50 -1.03 13.86 4.77
N SER A 51 0.20 13.57 5.22
CA SER A 51 0.49 12.49 6.15
C SER A 51 -0.50 12.58 7.32
N VAL A 52 -1.47 11.70 7.35
CA VAL A 52 -2.31 11.53 8.53
C VAL A 52 -1.45 10.70 9.47
N LYS A 53 -0.91 11.31 10.52
CA LYS A 53 -0.26 10.53 11.57
C LYS A 53 -1.22 9.43 12.01
N LEU A 54 -0.72 8.20 12.07
CA LEU A 54 -1.44 7.11 12.75
C LEU A 54 -1.98 7.65 14.07
N ASP A 55 -3.23 7.40 14.37
CA ASP A 55 -3.76 7.71 15.68
C ASP A 55 -2.85 7.04 16.71
N ASP A 56 -2.54 7.79 17.76
CA ASP A 56 -1.83 7.30 18.91
C ASP A 56 -2.40 5.93 19.32
N SER A 57 -1.58 4.88 19.22
CA SER A 57 -1.98 3.50 19.54
C SER A 57 -2.54 3.36 20.96
N SER A 58 -2.25 4.32 21.84
CA SER A 58 -2.84 4.41 23.19
C SER A 58 -4.36 4.61 23.18
N LYS A 59 -4.95 5.01 22.05
CA LYS A 59 -6.40 5.19 21.87
C LYS A 59 -7.09 3.98 21.23
N TRP A 60 -6.34 2.95 20.87
CA TRP A 60 -6.93 1.74 20.32
C TRP A 60 -7.53 0.90 21.45
N ASN A 61 -8.73 0.39 21.23
CA ASN A 61 -9.46 -0.44 22.22
C ASN A 61 -8.83 -1.84 22.37
N GLY A 62 -7.55 -1.88 22.78
CA GLY A 62 -6.77 -3.12 22.84
C GLY A 62 -6.19 -3.52 21.49
N GLY A 63 -5.17 -4.41 21.53
CA GLY A 63 -4.48 -4.90 20.36
C GLY A 63 -3.01 -4.49 20.29
N LYS A 64 -2.31 -5.02 19.28
CA LYS A 64 -0.88 -4.78 19.05
C LYS A 64 -0.67 -4.13 17.70
N ALA A 65 0.18 -3.12 17.67
CA ALA A 65 0.62 -2.48 16.45
C ALA A 65 2.13 -2.68 16.24
N TYR A 66 2.50 -2.91 15.02
CA TYR A 66 3.87 -3.05 14.55
C TYR A 66 4.07 -2.10 13.38
N GLU A 67 4.88 -1.07 13.56
CA GLU A 67 5.15 -0.08 12.54
C GLU A 67 6.45 -0.43 11.80
N LYS A 68 6.45 -0.21 10.48
CA LYS A 68 7.58 -0.45 9.59
C LYS A 68 8.23 -1.82 9.78
N LEU A 69 7.40 -2.84 9.90
CA LEU A 69 7.85 -4.23 10.01
C LEU A 69 8.42 -4.66 8.65
N PRO A 70 9.73 -4.92 8.53
CA PRO A 70 10.31 -5.34 7.26
C PRO A 70 9.83 -6.75 6.91
N TYR A 71 9.44 -6.95 5.65
CA TYR A 71 9.02 -8.26 5.16
C TYR A 71 9.98 -8.85 4.13
N SER A 72 10.83 -8.06 3.50
CA SER A 72 11.85 -8.48 2.53
C SER A 72 13.13 -7.66 2.71
N GLU A 73 14.24 -8.16 2.16
CA GLU A 73 15.52 -7.46 2.09
C GLU A 73 15.80 -6.89 0.69
N ALA A 74 14.85 -6.99 -0.24
CA ALA A 74 15.03 -6.52 -1.62
C ALA A 74 15.05 -4.99 -1.72
N SER A 75 14.41 -4.29 -0.77
CA SER A 75 14.36 -2.83 -0.69
C SER A 75 14.18 -2.34 0.74
N GLU A 76 14.66 -1.12 1.02
CA GLU A 76 14.32 -0.39 2.25
C GLU A 76 12.83 -0.02 2.32
N ASN A 77 12.13 -0.06 1.18
CA ASN A 77 10.70 0.17 1.06
C ASN A 77 9.86 -1.10 1.30
N ASP A 78 10.48 -2.27 1.47
CA ASP A 78 9.80 -3.54 1.70
C ASP A 78 9.43 -3.71 3.19
N TYR A 79 8.53 -2.87 3.66
CA TYR A 79 7.98 -2.91 5.02
C TYR A 79 6.45 -2.78 5.00
N LEU A 80 5.83 -3.12 6.12
CA LEU A 80 4.40 -2.97 6.33
C LEU A 80 4.10 -2.48 7.76
N ASP A 81 2.93 -1.89 7.94
CA ASP A 81 2.37 -1.58 9.24
C ASP A 81 1.28 -2.61 9.55
N LEU A 82 1.42 -3.32 10.67
CA LEU A 82 0.50 -4.39 11.07
C LEU A 82 -0.22 -4.02 12.37
N TYR A 83 -1.54 -4.19 12.38
CA TYR A 83 -2.37 -4.12 13.57
C TYR A 83 -3.13 -5.43 13.76
N VAL A 84 -3.10 -5.95 14.98
CA VAL A 84 -3.86 -7.15 15.37
C VAL A 84 -4.67 -6.82 16.62
N PRO A 85 -6.02 -6.86 16.56
CA PRO A 85 -6.86 -6.60 17.73
C PRO A 85 -6.70 -7.68 18.79
N ASP A 86 -6.97 -7.33 20.05
CA ASP A 86 -7.10 -8.34 21.11
C ASP A 86 -8.33 -9.19 20.81
N SER A 87 -8.14 -10.49 20.67
CA SER A 87 -9.20 -11.44 20.38
C SER A 87 -8.90 -12.81 20.98
N GLU A 88 -9.95 -13.52 21.44
CA GLU A 88 -9.83 -14.91 21.89
C GLU A 88 -9.62 -15.91 20.72
N LYS A 89 -9.89 -15.47 19.49
CA LYS A 89 -9.76 -16.29 18.27
C LYS A 89 -8.96 -15.53 17.23
N PRO A 90 -8.18 -16.24 16.39
CA PRO A 90 -7.51 -15.61 15.25
C PRO A 90 -8.52 -14.87 14.36
N MET A 91 -8.20 -13.64 13.99
CA MET A 91 -9.06 -12.77 13.17
C MET A 91 -8.65 -12.82 11.70
N PRO A 92 -9.59 -12.65 10.76
CA PRO A 92 -9.23 -12.45 9.35
C PRO A 92 -8.29 -11.24 9.20
N LEU A 93 -7.37 -11.34 8.25
CA LEU A 93 -6.42 -10.28 7.91
C LEU A 93 -6.86 -9.55 6.64
N ILE A 94 -6.91 -8.23 6.70
CA ILE A 94 -7.08 -7.35 5.55
C ILE A 94 -5.73 -6.74 5.19
N ILE A 95 -5.26 -6.99 3.98
CA ILE A 95 -4.01 -6.45 3.43
C ILE A 95 -4.37 -5.22 2.59
N LEU A 96 -3.82 -4.07 2.94
CA LEU A 96 -4.08 -2.79 2.29
C LEU A 96 -2.89 -2.41 1.41
N VAL A 97 -3.15 -2.18 0.12
CA VAL A 97 -2.16 -1.78 -0.88
C VAL A 97 -2.49 -0.37 -1.36
N HIS A 98 -1.61 0.57 -1.08
CA HIS A 98 -1.85 1.98 -1.39
C HIS A 98 -1.78 2.26 -2.90
N GLY A 99 -2.54 3.26 -3.34
CA GLY A 99 -2.45 3.81 -4.68
C GLY A 99 -1.32 4.85 -4.81
N GLY A 100 -1.35 5.61 -5.87
CA GLY A 100 -0.37 6.66 -6.12
C GLY A 100 0.29 6.57 -7.49
N GLY A 101 -0.38 5.95 -8.47
CA GLY A 101 0.11 5.84 -9.85
C GLY A 101 1.45 5.11 -9.95
N PHE A 102 1.78 4.25 -9.01
CA PHE A 102 3.06 3.53 -8.85
C PHE A 102 4.28 4.43 -8.61
N VAL A 103 4.12 5.72 -8.41
CA VAL A 103 5.22 6.71 -8.37
C VAL A 103 5.28 7.51 -7.07
N TYR A 104 4.29 7.40 -6.19
CA TYR A 104 4.27 8.09 -4.90
C TYR A 104 3.36 7.35 -3.90
N ASN A 105 3.28 7.83 -2.68
CA ASN A 105 2.65 7.26 -1.50
C ASN A 105 3.47 6.17 -0.81
N ASP A 106 2.94 5.76 0.32
CA ASP A 106 3.46 4.71 1.18
C ASP A 106 2.32 4.08 2.01
N SER A 107 2.65 3.12 2.88
CA SER A 107 1.71 2.43 3.78
C SER A 107 0.93 3.39 4.70
N GLN A 108 1.41 4.63 4.89
CA GLN A 108 0.80 5.66 5.73
C GLN A 108 0.03 6.70 4.91
N SER A 109 -0.25 6.43 3.63
CA SER A 109 -1.08 7.32 2.82
C SER A 109 -2.45 7.55 3.48
N ARG A 110 -3.07 8.71 3.20
CA ARG A 110 -4.36 9.05 3.80
C ARG A 110 -5.43 7.98 3.56
N GLN A 111 -5.51 7.45 2.36
CA GLN A 111 -6.49 6.43 1.98
C GLN A 111 -6.23 5.11 2.72
N ALA A 112 -4.99 4.65 2.72
CA ALA A 112 -4.59 3.47 3.47
C ALA A 112 -4.94 3.62 4.95
N GLN A 113 -4.65 4.78 5.56
CA GLN A 113 -4.96 5.06 6.95
C GLN A 113 -6.46 5.10 7.26
N LEU A 114 -7.28 5.64 6.36
CA LEU A 114 -8.74 5.63 6.54
C LEU A 114 -9.29 4.21 6.51
N MET A 115 -8.84 3.36 5.58
CA MET A 115 -9.26 1.96 5.50
C MET A 115 -8.71 1.13 6.66
N TYR A 116 -7.47 1.36 7.04
CA TYR A 116 -6.85 0.76 8.21
C TYR A 116 -7.68 0.99 9.47
N ARG A 117 -8.10 2.24 9.74
CA ARG A 117 -8.97 2.58 10.87
C ARG A 117 -10.33 1.92 10.74
N TYR A 118 -10.94 1.96 9.55
CA TYR A 118 -12.25 1.36 9.33
C TYR A 118 -12.23 -0.13 9.67
N PHE A 119 -11.32 -0.91 9.11
CA PHE A 119 -11.24 -2.34 9.35
C PHE A 119 -10.86 -2.66 10.81
N ARG A 120 -9.92 -1.93 11.38
CA ARG A 120 -9.57 -2.03 12.80
C ARG A 120 -10.79 -1.85 13.71
N ASP A 121 -11.56 -0.80 13.47
CA ASP A 121 -12.73 -0.46 14.31
C ASP A 121 -13.87 -1.49 14.15
N HIS A 122 -13.80 -2.34 13.10
CA HIS A 122 -14.69 -3.48 12.88
C HIS A 122 -14.09 -4.83 13.30
N GLY A 123 -12.95 -4.82 14.01
CA GLY A 123 -12.38 -6.02 14.61
C GLY A 123 -11.57 -6.90 13.67
N TYR A 124 -11.08 -6.38 12.54
CA TYR A 124 -10.17 -7.09 11.65
C TYR A 124 -8.71 -6.83 12.00
N ALA A 125 -7.85 -7.83 11.80
CA ALA A 125 -6.43 -7.58 11.68
C ALA A 125 -6.16 -6.86 10.35
N CYS A 126 -5.20 -5.91 10.33
CA CYS A 126 -4.92 -5.08 9.17
C CYS A 126 -3.42 -4.99 8.93
N ALA A 127 -2.98 -5.16 7.68
CA ALA A 127 -1.62 -4.90 7.25
C ALA A 127 -1.63 -3.86 6.12
N SER A 128 -0.98 -2.72 6.31
CA SER A 128 -0.78 -1.72 5.26
C SER A 128 0.61 -1.90 4.66
N VAL A 129 0.67 -2.34 3.41
CA VAL A 129 1.90 -2.76 2.73
C VAL A 129 2.49 -1.59 1.95
N ASN A 130 3.79 -1.37 2.11
CA ASN A 130 4.60 -0.54 1.25
C ASN A 130 5.30 -1.43 0.22
N TYR A 131 5.64 -0.89 -0.96
CA TYR A 131 6.24 -1.63 -2.06
C TYR A 131 7.14 -0.72 -2.89
N ARG A 132 8.08 -1.27 -3.68
CA ARG A 132 8.95 -0.50 -4.57
C ARG A 132 8.15 0.26 -5.61
N LEU A 133 8.37 1.56 -5.68
CA LEU A 133 7.76 2.44 -6.67
C LEU A 133 8.52 2.34 -8.03
N ALA A 134 7.88 2.81 -9.10
CA ALA A 134 8.42 2.72 -10.45
C ALA A 134 9.76 3.45 -10.66
N GLN A 135 10.10 4.40 -9.79
CA GLN A 135 11.41 5.06 -9.80
C GLN A 135 12.52 4.15 -9.29
N GLU A 136 12.19 3.20 -8.42
CA GLU A 136 13.14 2.28 -7.82
C GLU A 136 13.29 1.03 -8.69
N ALA A 137 12.17 0.45 -9.11
CA ALA A 137 12.17 -0.73 -9.95
C ALA A 137 10.95 -0.77 -10.88
N ALA A 138 11.17 -1.25 -12.11
CA ALA A 138 10.09 -1.39 -13.09
C ALA A 138 9.16 -2.58 -12.74
N PHE A 139 7.98 -2.61 -13.38
CA PHE A 139 7.12 -3.79 -13.35
C PHE A 139 7.93 -5.07 -13.69
N PRO A 140 7.76 -6.19 -12.97
CA PRO A 140 6.70 -6.47 -12.00
C PRO A 140 7.07 -6.25 -10.52
N ALA A 141 8.10 -5.49 -10.19
CA ALA A 141 8.66 -5.37 -8.85
C ALA A 141 7.60 -5.12 -7.75
N GLY A 142 6.69 -4.17 -7.93
CA GLY A 142 5.65 -3.89 -6.94
C GLY A 142 4.69 -5.07 -6.73
N VAL A 143 4.43 -5.89 -7.75
CA VAL A 143 3.63 -7.13 -7.61
C VAL A 143 4.40 -8.16 -6.80
N GLU A 144 5.67 -8.36 -7.10
CA GLU A 144 6.56 -9.30 -6.39
C GLU A 144 6.70 -8.94 -4.91
N ASP A 145 6.81 -7.65 -4.60
CA ASP A 145 6.89 -7.14 -3.24
C ASP A 145 5.60 -7.42 -2.47
N VAL A 146 4.43 -7.10 -3.05
CA VAL A 146 3.14 -7.37 -2.41
C VAL A 146 2.94 -8.88 -2.19
N LYS A 147 3.30 -9.73 -3.16
CA LYS A 147 3.25 -11.19 -2.96
C LYS A 147 4.22 -11.68 -1.88
N SER A 148 5.41 -11.09 -1.81
CA SER A 148 6.36 -11.36 -0.73
C SER A 148 5.78 -10.97 0.64
N ALA A 149 5.12 -9.80 0.75
CA ALA A 149 4.44 -9.37 1.95
C ALA A 149 3.30 -10.34 2.36
N ILE A 150 2.50 -10.82 1.40
CA ILE A 150 1.44 -11.81 1.67
C ILE A 150 2.03 -13.10 2.26
N ARG A 151 3.11 -13.62 1.66
CA ARG A 151 3.79 -14.83 2.17
C ARG A 151 4.40 -14.61 3.55
N PHE A 152 5.05 -13.47 3.77
CA PHE A 152 5.59 -13.09 5.08
C PHE A 152 4.49 -13.06 6.14
N LEU A 153 3.36 -12.43 5.84
CA LEU A 153 2.22 -12.35 6.75
C LEU A 153 1.68 -13.76 7.05
N ARG A 154 1.52 -14.62 6.04
CA ARG A 154 1.03 -15.98 6.26
C ARG A 154 1.99 -16.83 7.08
N ALA A 155 3.27 -16.79 6.80
CA ALA A 155 4.30 -17.51 7.58
C ALA A 155 4.37 -17.08 9.05
N ASN A 156 4.00 -15.85 9.36
CA ASN A 156 4.06 -15.27 10.69
C ASN A 156 2.69 -15.14 11.39
N ALA A 157 1.63 -15.73 10.84
CA ALA A 157 0.27 -15.56 11.33
C ALA A 157 0.10 -16.03 12.79
N GLU A 158 0.66 -17.18 13.14
CA GLU A 158 0.64 -17.69 14.52
C GLU A 158 1.37 -16.76 15.50
N LYS A 159 2.53 -16.24 15.10
CA LYS A 159 3.32 -15.31 15.90
C LYS A 159 2.59 -14.03 16.26
N TYR A 160 1.80 -13.51 15.30
CA TYR A 160 1.09 -12.24 15.48
C TYR A 160 -0.35 -12.43 15.94
N GLY A 161 -0.99 -13.59 15.70
CA GLY A 161 -2.30 -13.95 16.25
C GLY A 161 -3.48 -13.67 15.32
N TYR A 162 -3.32 -13.80 14.00
CA TYR A 162 -4.42 -13.76 13.02
C TYR A 162 -4.52 -15.08 12.24
N ASP A 163 -5.61 -15.25 11.48
CA ASP A 163 -5.90 -16.49 10.75
C ASP A 163 -5.15 -16.52 9.40
N PRO A 164 -4.22 -17.47 9.17
CA PRO A 164 -3.49 -17.59 7.90
C PRO A 164 -4.36 -18.00 6.72
N GLU A 165 -5.54 -18.60 6.96
CA GLU A 165 -6.44 -19.09 5.92
C GLU A 165 -7.49 -18.05 5.49
N CYS A 166 -7.56 -16.91 6.18
CA CYS A 166 -8.56 -15.87 5.96
C CYS A 166 -7.89 -14.52 5.62
N PHE A 167 -7.39 -14.40 4.39
CA PHE A 167 -6.78 -13.17 3.89
C PHE A 167 -7.66 -12.48 2.85
N ALA A 168 -7.85 -11.18 3.00
CA ALA A 168 -8.40 -10.32 1.96
C ALA A 168 -7.35 -9.28 1.56
N ILE A 169 -7.30 -8.93 0.28
CA ILE A 169 -6.49 -7.84 -0.23
C ILE A 169 -7.39 -6.70 -0.72
N TRP A 170 -7.08 -5.50 -0.30
CA TRP A 170 -7.76 -4.28 -0.71
C TRP A 170 -6.76 -3.30 -1.30
N GLY A 171 -7.11 -2.67 -2.40
CA GLY A 171 -6.30 -1.61 -2.97
C GLY A 171 -7.11 -0.58 -3.72
N GLU A 172 -6.58 0.63 -3.81
CA GLU A 172 -7.17 1.73 -4.56
C GLU A 172 -6.28 2.18 -5.71
N SER A 173 -6.82 2.52 -6.86
CA SER A 173 -6.06 3.03 -8.01
C SER A 173 -4.92 2.07 -8.41
N ALA A 174 -3.66 2.50 -8.37
CA ALA A 174 -2.49 1.62 -8.59
C ALA A 174 -2.45 0.44 -7.61
N GLY A 175 -2.85 0.64 -6.34
CA GLY A 175 -2.98 -0.44 -5.36
C GLY A 175 -4.10 -1.42 -5.70
N GLY A 176 -5.19 -0.96 -6.31
CA GLY A 176 -6.25 -1.81 -6.84
C GLY A 176 -5.72 -2.72 -7.95
N TYR A 177 -4.98 -2.17 -8.90
CA TYR A 177 -4.28 -2.96 -9.93
C TYR A 177 -3.37 -4.02 -9.33
N LEU A 178 -2.49 -3.65 -8.38
CA LEU A 178 -1.59 -4.59 -7.71
C LEU A 178 -2.37 -5.68 -6.98
N SER A 179 -3.46 -5.31 -6.29
CA SER A 179 -4.31 -6.26 -5.55
C SER A 179 -4.96 -7.29 -6.47
N VAL A 180 -5.45 -6.86 -7.64
CA VAL A 180 -6.04 -7.79 -8.64
C VAL A 180 -4.97 -8.71 -9.21
N ILE A 181 -3.81 -8.20 -9.62
CA ILE A 181 -2.73 -9.03 -10.15
C ILE A 181 -2.25 -10.04 -9.10
N CYS A 182 -2.01 -9.61 -7.86
CA CYS A 182 -1.57 -10.51 -6.79
C CYS A 182 -2.60 -11.60 -6.47
N GLY A 183 -3.89 -11.24 -6.40
CA GLY A 183 -4.92 -12.19 -6.03
C GLY A 183 -5.40 -13.09 -7.18
N ALA A 184 -5.18 -12.69 -8.45
CA ALA A 184 -5.58 -13.45 -9.63
C ALA A 184 -4.44 -14.31 -10.22
N SER A 185 -3.18 -14.03 -9.86
CA SER A 185 -2.03 -14.84 -10.30
C SER A 185 -1.80 -16.03 -9.36
N ASN A 186 -1.26 -17.13 -9.91
CA ASN A 186 -0.89 -18.30 -9.11
C ASN A 186 0.38 -18.04 -8.26
N ASP A 187 0.72 -18.97 -7.36
CA ASP A 187 1.87 -18.86 -6.46
C ASP A 187 3.23 -18.89 -7.17
N GLU A 188 3.31 -19.41 -8.40
CA GLU A 188 4.57 -19.48 -9.16
C GLU A 188 4.86 -18.18 -9.90
N GLU A 189 3.83 -17.40 -10.22
CA GLU A 189 3.98 -16.12 -10.90
C GLU A 189 4.39 -15.02 -9.93
N PHE A 190 5.28 -14.13 -10.38
CA PHE A 190 5.75 -12.98 -9.59
C PHE A 190 6.29 -13.35 -8.19
N ASN A 191 7.07 -14.45 -8.13
CA ASN A 191 7.57 -15.04 -6.88
C ASN A 191 9.11 -14.89 -6.74
N SER A 192 9.72 -13.86 -7.31
CA SER A 192 11.17 -13.69 -7.32
C SER A 192 11.73 -13.03 -6.06
N VAL A 193 10.91 -12.28 -5.32
CA VAL A 193 11.32 -11.57 -4.10
C VAL A 193 11.07 -12.45 -2.87
N PRO A 194 12.13 -12.94 -2.20
CA PRO A 194 11.97 -13.74 -0.98
C PRO A 194 11.51 -12.86 0.19
N PHE A 195 10.69 -13.43 1.08
CA PHE A 195 10.40 -12.78 2.35
C PHE A 195 11.43 -13.13 3.43
N ILE A 196 11.53 -12.31 4.48
CA ILE A 196 12.45 -12.53 5.60
C ILE A 196 12.08 -13.81 6.36
N GLY A 197 13.01 -14.78 6.39
CA GLY A 197 12.82 -16.06 7.04
C GLY A 197 12.20 -17.14 6.14
N GLU A 198 12.11 -16.90 4.83
CA GLU A 198 11.60 -17.87 3.86
C GLU A 198 12.45 -19.16 3.84
N ASP A 199 11.78 -20.31 4.01
CA ASP A 199 12.38 -21.62 3.77
C ASP A 199 11.93 -22.15 2.41
N LYS A 200 12.86 -22.24 1.46
CA LYS A 200 12.57 -22.73 0.09
C LYS A 200 12.09 -24.19 0.04
N ASN A 201 12.33 -24.97 1.11
CA ASN A 201 11.84 -26.34 1.20
C ASN A 201 10.39 -26.42 1.69
N HIS A 202 9.88 -25.33 2.25
CA HIS A 202 8.50 -25.23 2.73
C HIS A 202 7.86 -23.96 2.14
N PRO A 203 7.47 -23.99 0.86
CA PRO A 203 6.90 -22.82 0.19
C PRO A 203 5.62 -22.36 0.87
N VAL A 204 5.49 -21.05 1.03
CA VAL A 204 4.32 -20.40 1.62
C VAL A 204 3.49 -19.77 0.51
N SER A 205 2.18 -20.01 0.50
CA SER A 205 1.27 -19.48 -0.51
C SER A 205 1.06 -17.97 -0.39
N SER A 206 0.95 -17.31 -1.53
CA SER A 206 0.51 -15.91 -1.65
C SER A 206 -0.98 -15.75 -1.99
N GLU A 207 -1.77 -16.83 -1.95
CA GLU A 207 -3.20 -16.80 -2.22
C GLU A 207 -3.95 -15.89 -1.24
N VAL A 208 -5.00 -15.24 -1.74
CA VAL A 208 -5.96 -14.49 -0.93
C VAL A 208 -7.38 -14.92 -1.29
N GLN A 209 -8.28 -14.97 -0.31
CA GLN A 209 -9.64 -15.45 -0.52
C GLN A 209 -10.58 -14.37 -1.04
N VAL A 210 -10.24 -13.10 -0.85
CA VAL A 210 -11.06 -11.95 -1.27
C VAL A 210 -10.17 -10.88 -1.87
N ILE A 211 -10.57 -10.36 -3.04
CA ILE A 211 -9.96 -9.21 -3.69
C ILE A 211 -10.98 -8.07 -3.67
N LEU A 212 -10.60 -6.94 -3.12
CA LEU A 212 -11.39 -5.71 -3.08
C LEU A 212 -10.66 -4.63 -3.89
N ASP A 213 -11.04 -4.54 -5.17
CA ASP A 213 -10.52 -3.50 -6.06
C ASP A 213 -11.36 -2.22 -5.95
N TYR A 214 -10.71 -1.11 -5.66
CA TYR A 214 -11.33 0.20 -5.63
C TYR A 214 -10.74 1.10 -6.72
N TYR A 215 -11.43 1.18 -7.85
CA TYR A 215 -11.07 1.92 -9.07
C TYR A 215 -9.65 1.65 -9.60
N GLY A 216 -9.16 0.41 -9.51
CA GLY A 216 -7.93 0.00 -10.16
C GLY A 216 -8.01 0.14 -11.68
N CYS A 217 -6.93 0.57 -12.32
CA CYS A 217 -6.85 0.64 -13.78
C CYS A 217 -6.41 -0.72 -14.32
N MET A 218 -7.30 -1.44 -15.02
CA MET A 218 -7.04 -2.79 -15.54
C MET A 218 -6.53 -2.79 -16.98
N GLU A 219 -6.54 -1.65 -17.66
CA GLU A 219 -6.03 -1.47 -19.02
C GLU A 219 -5.09 -0.25 -19.06
N PHE A 220 -3.93 -0.39 -19.70
CA PHE A 220 -2.93 0.64 -19.94
C PHE A 220 -2.64 0.78 -21.43
#